data_e50a6e56260495204d23401a50f6704c
#
_entry.id   e50a6e56260495204d23401a50f6704c
#
_cell.length_a   1.000
_cell.length_b   1.000
_cell.length_c   1.000
_cell.angle_alpha   90.00
_cell.angle_beta   90.00
_cell.angle_gamma   90.00
#
_symmetry.space_group_name_H-M   'P 1'
#
loop_
_entity.id
_entity.type
_entity.pdbx_description
1 polymer ?
#
loop_
_entity_poly.entity_id
_entity_poly.type
_entity_poly.pdbx_seq_one_letter_code
_entity_poly.pdbx_strand_id
1 'polypeptide(L)'
;MRELTEKLDALIGTGRWDEAEKLLLDARDRARERRDEALTLSLCSELMGFYRMCGRESGFRSAMEEAMPLLAKARLDRRSRGTILINAATGLAAFRRAEEAMPLYREAEAIFHSVLRPGDALLAALYNNMSAALRALGDLAGAERYLLRAEQNFRETPRHPDLATTRVNLAQLYALEDPAGDRVLSALDRAWAVFDDPETVWDGYYAHTALKCAGAFEELGQSDRAAELRERAEFIYEGT
;
A
#
# COMPACT_ATOMS: atom_id res chain seq x y z
N MET A 1 -5.88 9.63 18.65
CA MET A 1 -5.39 8.82 17.49
C MET A 1 -4.17 8.01 17.86
N ARG A 2 -3.03 8.59 18.29
CA ARG A 2 -1.80 7.82 18.57
C ARG A 2 -2.01 6.59 19.47
N GLU A 3 -2.64 6.76 20.63
CA GLU A 3 -2.95 5.65 21.55
C GLU A 3 -3.85 4.59 20.94
N LEU A 4 -4.80 5.00 20.08
CA LEU A 4 -5.66 4.07 19.33
C LEU A 4 -4.85 3.25 18.34
N THR A 5 -3.94 3.89 17.58
CA THR A 5 -3.07 3.21 16.62
C THR A 5 -2.15 2.20 17.32
N GLU A 6 -1.49 2.59 18.41
CA GLU A 6 -0.62 1.70 19.19
C GLU A 6 -1.37 0.45 19.71
N LYS A 7 -2.61 0.64 20.20
CA LYS A 7 -3.46 -0.49 20.62
C LYS A 7 -3.90 -1.36 19.45
N LEU A 8 -4.25 -0.74 18.33
CA LEU A 8 -4.66 -1.45 17.12
C LEU A 8 -3.52 -2.32 16.59
N ASP A 9 -2.32 -1.77 16.49
CA ASP A 9 -1.13 -2.47 16.01
C ASP A 9 -0.80 -3.67 16.92
N ALA A 10 -0.89 -3.50 18.25
CA ALA A 10 -0.70 -4.59 19.21
C ALA A 10 -1.73 -5.72 19.06
N LEU A 11 -3.01 -5.37 18.82
CA LEU A 11 -4.06 -6.36 18.61
C LEU A 11 -3.89 -7.10 17.28
N ILE A 12 -3.55 -6.39 16.21
CA ILE A 12 -3.29 -6.98 14.89
C ILE A 12 -2.06 -7.88 14.95
N GLY A 13 -0.96 -7.41 15.54
CA GLY A 13 0.26 -8.18 15.68
C GLY A 13 0.12 -9.48 16.50
N THR A 14 -0.88 -9.54 17.38
CA THR A 14 -1.22 -10.75 18.18
C THR A 14 -2.38 -11.56 17.59
N GLY A 15 -2.86 -11.23 16.38
CA GLY A 15 -3.96 -11.94 15.72
C GLY A 15 -5.34 -11.74 16.34
N ARG A 16 -5.53 -10.75 17.23
CA ARG A 16 -6.79 -10.48 17.94
C ARG A 16 -7.73 -9.62 17.08
N TRP A 17 -8.10 -10.14 15.91
CA TRP A 17 -8.83 -9.40 14.88
C TRP A 17 -10.19 -8.87 15.31
N ASP A 18 -10.97 -9.65 16.07
CA ASP A 18 -12.30 -9.23 16.50
C ASP A 18 -12.25 -8.10 17.55
N GLU A 19 -11.21 -8.09 18.38
CA GLU A 19 -11.00 -7.01 19.35
C GLU A 19 -10.48 -5.74 18.65
N ALA A 20 -9.64 -5.88 17.62
CA ALA A 20 -9.22 -4.78 16.79
C ALA A 20 -10.40 -4.13 16.05
N GLU A 21 -11.29 -4.95 15.47
CA GLU A 21 -12.53 -4.48 14.85
C GLU A 21 -13.40 -3.70 15.84
N LYS A 22 -13.66 -4.30 17.01
CA LYS A 22 -14.46 -3.68 18.06
C LYS A 22 -13.86 -2.35 18.50
N LEU A 23 -12.56 -2.28 18.69
CA LEU A 23 -11.85 -1.06 19.07
C LEU A 23 -12.08 0.09 18.06
N LEU A 24 -11.99 -0.21 16.77
CA LEU A 24 -12.22 0.76 15.68
C LEU A 24 -13.69 1.18 15.61
N LEU A 25 -14.63 0.23 15.71
CA LEU A 25 -16.07 0.51 15.68
C LEU A 25 -16.48 1.37 16.87
N ASP A 26 -16.05 1.04 18.09
CA ASP A 26 -16.33 1.81 19.30
C ASP A 26 -15.76 3.24 19.21
N ALA A 27 -14.57 3.41 18.61
CA ALA A 27 -13.97 4.72 18.39
C ALA A 27 -14.77 5.55 17.39
N ARG A 28 -15.20 4.93 16.27
CA ARG A 28 -16.02 5.57 15.24
C ARG A 28 -17.38 6.01 15.81
N ASP A 29 -18.05 5.15 16.56
CA ASP A 29 -19.37 5.45 17.11
C ASP A 29 -19.30 6.59 18.12
N ARG A 30 -18.26 6.64 18.97
CA ARG A 30 -18.00 7.80 19.84
C ARG A 30 -17.75 9.09 19.06
N ALA A 31 -17.05 9.05 17.92
CA ALA A 31 -16.84 10.19 17.06
C ALA A 31 -18.17 10.69 16.46
N ARG A 32 -19.03 9.78 16.03
CA ARG A 32 -20.39 10.09 15.53
C ARG A 32 -21.27 10.73 16.59
N GLU A 33 -21.30 10.22 17.81
CA GLU A 33 -22.05 10.79 18.93
C GLU A 33 -21.62 12.25 19.22
N ARG A 34 -20.32 12.53 19.08
CA ARG A 34 -19.75 13.88 19.22
C ARG A 34 -19.94 14.77 18.00
N ARG A 35 -20.51 14.24 16.91
CA ARG A 35 -20.61 14.91 15.60
C ARG A 35 -19.28 15.37 15.03
N ASP A 36 -18.21 14.63 15.34
CA ASP A 36 -16.87 14.89 14.81
C ASP A 36 -16.73 14.17 13.44
N GLU A 37 -17.20 14.86 12.40
CA GLU A 37 -17.19 14.29 11.04
C GLU A 37 -15.77 13.98 10.54
N ALA A 38 -14.78 14.80 10.90
CA ALA A 38 -13.39 14.59 10.48
C ALA A 38 -12.81 13.31 11.12
N LEU A 39 -13.01 13.12 12.41
CA LEU A 39 -12.59 11.91 13.11
C LEU A 39 -13.36 10.68 12.64
N THR A 40 -14.68 10.81 12.44
CA THR A 40 -15.51 9.72 11.89
C THR A 40 -14.97 9.26 10.54
N LEU A 41 -14.67 10.19 9.65
CA LEU A 41 -14.13 9.90 8.32
C LEU A 41 -12.74 9.25 8.39
N SER A 42 -11.86 9.73 9.28
CA SER A 42 -10.56 9.10 9.52
C SER A 42 -10.71 7.66 9.99
N LEU A 43 -11.62 7.39 10.94
CA LEU A 43 -11.88 6.05 11.46
C LEU A 43 -12.54 5.12 10.43
N CYS A 44 -13.42 5.65 9.57
CA CYS A 44 -13.91 4.90 8.43
C CYS A 44 -12.78 4.52 7.45
N SER A 45 -11.81 5.42 7.25
CA SER A 45 -10.62 5.13 6.43
C SER A 45 -9.76 4.01 7.04
N GLU A 46 -9.54 4.03 8.37
CA GLU A 46 -8.85 2.94 9.08
C GLU A 46 -9.63 1.62 8.97
N LEU A 47 -10.95 1.65 9.16
CA LEU A 47 -11.82 0.48 8.99
C LEU A 47 -11.76 -0.10 7.57
N MET A 48 -11.71 0.74 6.53
CA MET A 48 -11.52 0.26 5.16
C MET A 48 -10.20 -0.50 5.01
N GLY A 49 -9.11 0.02 5.56
CA GLY A 49 -7.80 -0.65 5.58
C GLY A 49 -7.84 -1.97 6.34
N PHE A 50 -8.42 -1.96 7.54
CA PHE A 50 -8.58 -3.13 8.39
C PHE A 50 -9.39 -4.24 7.70
N TYR A 51 -10.56 -3.93 7.16
CA TYR A 51 -11.42 -4.92 6.49
C TYR A 51 -10.78 -5.49 5.22
N ARG A 52 -9.99 -4.68 4.51
CA ARG A 52 -9.19 -5.16 3.38
C ARG A 52 -8.15 -6.19 3.83
N MET A 53 -7.45 -5.96 4.94
CA MET A 53 -6.48 -6.92 5.49
C MET A 53 -7.13 -8.23 5.92
N CYS A 54 -8.33 -8.15 6.51
CA CYS A 54 -9.08 -9.32 6.97
C CYS A 54 -9.87 -10.03 5.86
N GLY A 55 -9.91 -9.49 4.63
CA GLY A 55 -10.76 -10.01 3.55
C GLY A 55 -12.26 -9.88 3.81
N ARG A 56 -12.70 -8.97 4.70
CA ARG A 56 -14.11 -8.78 5.09
C ARG A 56 -14.80 -7.72 4.21
N GLU A 57 -15.22 -8.11 3.01
CA GLU A 57 -15.81 -7.19 2.01
C GLU A 57 -17.04 -6.43 2.52
N SER A 58 -17.95 -7.08 3.28
CA SER A 58 -19.16 -6.43 3.80
C SER A 58 -18.83 -5.27 4.75
N GLY A 59 -17.86 -5.46 5.65
CA GLY A 59 -17.38 -4.41 6.55
C GLY A 59 -16.73 -3.26 5.79
N PHE A 60 -15.88 -3.59 4.79
CA PHE A 60 -15.28 -2.59 3.91
C PHE A 60 -16.36 -1.74 3.22
N ARG A 61 -17.37 -2.39 2.63
CA ARG A 61 -18.45 -1.68 1.93
C ARG A 61 -19.20 -0.74 2.87
N SER A 62 -19.57 -1.22 4.07
CA SER A 62 -20.25 -0.38 5.07
C SER A 62 -19.42 0.85 5.46
N ALA A 63 -18.12 0.66 5.73
CA ALA A 63 -17.23 1.76 6.06
C ALA A 63 -17.09 2.76 4.89
N MET A 64 -17.01 2.28 3.66
CA MET A 64 -16.93 3.11 2.46
C MET A 64 -18.24 3.88 2.20
N GLU A 65 -19.41 3.24 2.34
CA GLU A 65 -20.71 3.87 2.19
C GLU A 65 -20.93 5.01 3.20
N GLU A 66 -20.38 4.89 4.40
CA GLU A 66 -20.37 5.96 5.39
C GLU A 66 -19.34 7.05 5.07
N ALA A 67 -18.13 6.68 4.64
CA ALA A 67 -17.03 7.59 4.38
C ALA A 67 -17.28 8.51 3.18
N MET A 68 -17.80 8.00 2.06
CA MET A 68 -17.85 8.75 0.81
C MET A 68 -18.77 9.99 0.86
N PRO A 69 -19.98 9.95 1.46
CA PRO A 69 -20.81 11.14 1.65
C PRO A 69 -20.18 12.18 2.60
N LEU A 70 -19.48 11.72 3.65
CA LEU A 70 -18.75 12.59 4.56
C LEU A 70 -17.57 13.26 3.84
N LEU A 71 -16.81 12.49 3.06
CA LEU A 71 -15.69 13.01 2.28
C LEU A 71 -16.14 14.11 1.32
N ALA A 72 -17.31 13.99 0.70
CA ALA A 72 -17.83 14.99 -0.22
C ALA A 72 -18.08 16.36 0.45
N LYS A 73 -18.39 16.38 1.75
CA LYS A 73 -18.77 17.58 2.53
C LYS A 73 -17.64 18.08 3.43
N ALA A 74 -16.73 17.21 3.85
CA ALA A 74 -15.69 17.51 4.85
C ALA A 74 -14.69 18.54 4.33
N ARG A 75 -14.35 19.49 5.20
CA ARG A 75 -13.22 20.41 5.00
C ARG A 75 -11.94 19.76 5.48
N LEU A 76 -11.37 18.91 4.65
CA LEU A 76 -10.09 18.25 4.90
C LEU A 76 -8.98 18.96 4.13
N ASP A 77 -7.75 18.84 4.66
CA ASP A 77 -6.59 19.13 3.85
C ASP A 77 -6.52 18.15 2.66
N ARG A 78 -5.89 18.60 1.57
CA ARG A 78 -5.86 17.84 0.32
C ARG A 78 -5.13 16.50 0.45
N ARG A 79 -4.06 16.45 1.28
CA ARG A 79 -3.30 15.21 1.49
C ARG A 79 -4.17 14.14 2.14
N SER A 80 -4.85 14.48 3.24
CA SER A 80 -5.79 13.58 3.93
C SER A 80 -6.92 13.12 3.01
N ARG A 81 -7.49 14.03 2.20
CA ARG A 81 -8.51 13.68 1.21
C ARG A 81 -8.00 12.64 0.19
N GLY A 82 -6.83 12.86 -0.38
CA GLY A 82 -6.20 11.92 -1.31
C GLY A 82 -5.93 10.56 -0.68
N THR A 83 -5.47 10.52 0.57
CA THR A 83 -5.22 9.26 1.31
C THR A 83 -6.50 8.45 1.50
N ILE A 84 -7.62 9.08 1.86
CA ILE A 84 -8.91 8.39 2.02
C ILE A 84 -9.39 7.81 0.69
N LEU A 85 -9.26 8.56 -0.41
CA LEU A 85 -9.59 8.08 -1.75
C LEU A 85 -8.75 6.86 -2.15
N ILE A 86 -7.43 6.87 -1.85
CA ILE A 86 -6.55 5.72 -2.10
C ILE A 86 -6.99 4.50 -1.28
N ASN A 87 -7.32 4.67 0.01
CA ASN A 87 -7.76 3.57 0.85
C ASN A 87 -9.06 2.95 0.33
N ALA A 88 -10.03 3.77 -0.08
CA ALA A 88 -11.26 3.30 -0.70
C ALA A 88 -10.98 2.56 -2.02
N ALA A 89 -10.19 3.15 -2.91
CA ALA A 89 -9.83 2.55 -4.19
C ALA A 89 -9.05 1.23 -4.03
N THR A 90 -8.09 1.19 -3.11
CA THR A 90 -7.29 -0.01 -2.83
C THR A 90 -8.15 -1.14 -2.28
N GLY A 91 -9.11 -0.83 -1.42
CA GLY A 91 -10.08 -1.80 -0.94
C GLY A 91 -10.97 -2.34 -2.06
N LEU A 92 -11.51 -1.46 -2.92
CA LEU A 92 -12.29 -1.88 -4.09
C LEU A 92 -11.47 -2.82 -4.99
N ALA A 93 -10.23 -2.46 -5.31
CA ALA A 93 -9.35 -3.28 -6.14
C ALA A 93 -9.07 -4.65 -5.49
N ALA A 94 -8.83 -4.70 -4.17
CA ALA A 94 -8.62 -5.94 -3.42
C ALA A 94 -9.84 -6.87 -3.48
N PHE A 95 -11.04 -6.31 -3.48
CA PHE A 95 -12.31 -7.04 -3.64
C PHE A 95 -12.74 -7.19 -5.11
N ARG A 96 -11.80 -7.16 -6.06
CA ARG A 96 -12.00 -7.38 -7.50
C ARG A 96 -12.92 -6.37 -8.19
N ARG A 97 -13.05 -5.18 -7.63
CA ARG A 97 -13.85 -4.06 -8.18
C ARG A 97 -12.93 -2.98 -8.76
N ALA A 98 -11.94 -3.39 -9.56
CA ALA A 98 -10.91 -2.50 -10.10
C ALA A 98 -11.48 -1.38 -10.99
N GLU A 99 -12.56 -1.64 -11.74
CA GLU A 99 -13.25 -0.62 -12.54
C GLU A 99 -13.77 0.54 -11.69
N GLU A 100 -14.31 0.25 -10.51
CA GLU A 100 -14.82 1.27 -9.58
C GLU A 100 -13.68 1.95 -8.80
N ALA A 101 -12.54 1.29 -8.63
CA ALA A 101 -11.36 1.85 -7.99
C ALA A 101 -10.70 2.94 -8.85
N MET A 102 -10.66 2.77 -10.17
CA MET A 102 -9.92 3.66 -11.07
C MET A 102 -10.33 5.13 -11.01
N PRO A 103 -11.63 5.50 -10.97
CA PRO A 103 -12.04 6.91 -10.79
C PRO A 103 -11.50 7.54 -9.51
N LEU A 104 -11.53 6.80 -8.38
CA LEU A 104 -11.03 7.28 -7.09
C LEU A 104 -9.51 7.45 -7.10
N TYR A 105 -8.77 6.52 -7.71
CA TYR A 105 -7.34 6.67 -7.92
C TYR A 105 -6.98 7.90 -8.76
N ARG A 106 -7.73 8.18 -9.84
CA ARG A 106 -7.49 9.36 -10.68
C ARG A 106 -7.77 10.67 -9.93
N GLU A 107 -8.81 10.70 -9.09
CA GLU A 107 -9.08 11.85 -8.23
C GLU A 107 -7.93 12.04 -7.22
N ALA A 108 -7.47 10.97 -6.57
CA ALA A 108 -6.33 11.01 -5.66
C ALA A 108 -5.05 11.47 -6.37
N GLU A 109 -4.79 11.00 -7.59
CA GLU A 109 -3.64 11.41 -8.41
C GLU A 109 -3.66 12.92 -8.67
N ALA A 110 -4.80 13.46 -9.10
CA ALA A 110 -4.95 14.90 -9.36
C ALA A 110 -4.71 15.73 -8.09
N ILE A 111 -5.21 15.25 -6.94
CA ILE A 111 -4.99 15.91 -5.64
C ILE A 111 -3.49 15.87 -5.29
N PHE A 112 -2.86 14.71 -5.35
CA PHE A 112 -1.47 14.54 -4.93
C PHE A 112 -0.49 15.32 -5.79
N HIS A 113 -0.71 15.41 -7.09
CA HIS A 113 0.09 16.29 -7.96
C HIS A 113 0.02 17.76 -7.57
N SER A 114 -1.04 18.19 -6.89
CA SER A 114 -1.19 19.58 -6.45
C SER A 114 -0.55 19.89 -5.11
N VAL A 115 -0.19 18.86 -4.31
CA VAL A 115 0.23 19.06 -2.90
C VAL A 115 1.48 18.30 -2.50
N LEU A 116 1.85 17.24 -3.21
CA LEU A 116 3.04 16.45 -2.92
C LEU A 116 4.20 16.88 -3.80
N ARG A 117 5.40 16.74 -3.26
CA ARG A 117 6.64 16.95 -4.03
C ARG A 117 7.02 15.70 -4.82
N PRO A 118 7.76 15.82 -5.92
CA PRO A 118 8.44 14.68 -6.51
C PRO A 118 9.26 13.95 -5.44
N GLY A 119 9.26 12.61 -5.46
CA GLY A 119 9.94 11.82 -4.43
C GLY A 119 9.07 11.45 -3.22
N ASP A 120 7.86 12.00 -3.08
CA ASP A 120 6.97 11.61 -1.98
C ASP A 120 6.49 10.15 -2.18
N ALA A 121 6.71 9.31 -1.14
CA ALA A 121 6.38 7.89 -1.18
C ALA A 121 4.89 7.62 -1.44
N LEU A 122 3.99 8.55 -1.06
CA LEU A 122 2.55 8.40 -1.34
C LEU A 122 2.24 8.42 -2.84
N LEU A 123 3.00 9.17 -3.66
CA LEU A 123 2.84 9.12 -5.11
C LEU A 123 3.25 7.77 -5.68
N ALA A 124 4.36 7.22 -5.23
CA ALA A 124 4.80 5.90 -5.65
C ALA A 124 3.82 4.80 -5.22
N ALA A 125 3.32 4.86 -3.98
CA ALA A 125 2.30 3.94 -3.49
C ALA A 125 1.02 4.01 -4.32
N LEU A 126 0.55 5.22 -4.66
CA LEU A 126 -0.59 5.41 -5.55
C LEU A 126 -0.34 4.75 -6.91
N TYR A 127 0.82 5.00 -7.55
CA TYR A 127 1.13 4.44 -8.86
C TYR A 127 1.25 2.91 -8.84
N ASN A 128 1.84 2.32 -7.80
CA ASN A 128 1.86 0.87 -7.61
C ASN A 128 0.44 0.30 -7.50
N ASN A 129 -0.45 0.93 -6.72
CA ASN A 129 -1.82 0.49 -6.57
C ASN A 129 -2.64 0.64 -7.87
N MET A 130 -2.46 1.75 -8.61
CA MET A 130 -3.07 1.93 -9.92
C MET A 130 -2.60 0.88 -10.93
N SER A 131 -1.31 0.55 -10.91
CA SER A 131 -0.76 -0.52 -11.76
C SER A 131 -1.41 -1.87 -11.45
N ALA A 132 -1.55 -2.23 -10.18
CA ALA A 132 -2.21 -3.47 -9.78
C ALA A 132 -3.67 -3.53 -10.26
N ALA A 133 -4.41 -2.42 -10.14
CA ALA A 133 -5.78 -2.32 -10.64
C ALA A 133 -5.86 -2.45 -12.17
N LEU A 134 -4.97 -1.78 -12.91
CA LEU A 134 -4.91 -1.86 -14.38
C LEU A 134 -4.54 -3.27 -14.85
N ARG A 135 -3.60 -3.93 -14.16
CA ARG A 135 -3.27 -5.34 -14.42
C ARG A 135 -4.50 -6.23 -14.25
N ALA A 136 -5.28 -6.02 -13.19
CA ALA A 136 -6.51 -6.78 -12.96
C ALA A 136 -7.58 -6.54 -14.05
N LEU A 137 -7.56 -5.36 -14.69
CA LEU A 137 -8.42 -5.00 -15.83
C LEU A 137 -7.85 -5.45 -17.18
N GLY A 138 -6.66 -6.08 -17.23
CA GLY A 138 -5.99 -6.51 -18.46
C GLY A 138 -5.24 -5.40 -19.21
N ASP A 139 -5.20 -4.16 -18.70
CA ASP A 139 -4.39 -3.07 -19.27
C ASP A 139 -2.93 -3.17 -18.78
N LEU A 140 -2.19 -4.14 -19.34
CA LEU A 140 -0.79 -4.37 -18.97
C LEU A 140 0.10 -3.20 -19.35
N ALA A 141 -0.16 -2.54 -20.48
CA ALA A 141 0.61 -1.37 -20.91
C ALA A 141 0.35 -0.17 -19.99
N GLY A 142 -0.88 0.02 -19.53
CA GLY A 142 -1.23 1.00 -18.51
C GLY A 142 -0.54 0.71 -17.17
N ALA A 143 -0.53 -0.55 -16.77
CA ALA A 143 0.12 -1.01 -15.54
C ALA A 143 1.63 -0.71 -15.57
N GLU A 144 2.30 -1.03 -16.68
CA GLU A 144 3.74 -0.72 -16.86
C GLU A 144 4.01 0.78 -16.77
N ARG A 145 3.22 1.60 -17.47
CA ARG A 145 3.41 3.07 -17.42
C ARG A 145 3.35 3.61 -16.00
N TYR A 146 2.43 3.14 -15.16
CA TYR A 146 2.34 3.60 -13.78
C TYR A 146 3.49 3.08 -12.90
N LEU A 147 3.97 1.85 -13.11
CA LEU A 147 5.16 1.35 -12.40
C LEU A 147 6.42 2.13 -12.79
N LEU A 148 6.59 2.48 -14.06
CA LEU A 148 7.71 3.32 -14.49
C LEU A 148 7.62 4.74 -13.91
N ARG A 149 6.42 5.30 -13.74
CA ARG A 149 6.22 6.58 -13.02
C ARG A 149 6.56 6.45 -11.54
N ALA A 150 6.20 5.33 -10.89
CA ALA A 150 6.59 5.05 -9.52
C ALA A 150 8.12 4.95 -9.38
N GLU A 151 8.80 4.22 -10.26
CA GLU A 151 10.26 4.13 -10.27
C GLU A 151 10.91 5.51 -10.48
N GLN A 152 10.39 6.30 -11.43
CA GLN A 152 10.88 7.64 -11.67
C GLN A 152 10.72 8.57 -10.45
N ASN A 153 9.67 8.39 -9.65
CA ASN A 153 9.43 9.18 -8.44
C ASN A 153 10.54 9.00 -7.39
N PHE A 154 11.26 7.88 -7.40
CA PHE A 154 12.38 7.60 -6.48
C PHE A 154 13.75 8.03 -6.99
N ARG A 155 13.86 8.82 -8.07
CA ARG A 155 15.17 9.25 -8.60
C ARG A 155 16.05 9.95 -7.56
N GLU A 156 15.44 10.76 -6.71
CA GLU A 156 16.15 11.50 -5.66
C GLU A 156 16.31 10.71 -4.36
N THR A 157 15.66 9.56 -4.25
CA THR A 157 15.71 8.66 -3.10
C THR A 157 15.94 7.21 -3.52
N PRO A 158 17.08 6.91 -4.16
CA PRO A 158 17.31 5.60 -4.81
C PRO A 158 17.42 4.43 -3.82
N ARG A 159 17.61 4.72 -2.52
CA ARG A 159 17.68 3.72 -1.44
C ARG A 159 16.36 3.50 -0.70
N HIS A 160 15.29 4.16 -1.14
CA HIS A 160 14.00 3.99 -0.48
C HIS A 160 13.47 2.56 -0.73
N PRO A 161 13.14 1.76 0.31
CA PRO A 161 12.74 0.36 0.14
C PRO A 161 11.56 0.14 -0.81
N ASP A 162 10.62 1.09 -0.90
CA ASP A 162 9.48 1.00 -1.84
C ASP A 162 9.91 1.01 -3.32
N LEU A 163 11.12 1.49 -3.64
CA LEU A 163 11.67 1.36 -4.98
C LEU A 163 11.90 -0.11 -5.34
N ALA A 164 12.37 -0.93 -4.38
CA ALA A 164 12.47 -2.37 -4.57
C ALA A 164 11.11 -2.99 -4.81
N THR A 165 10.08 -2.62 -4.02
CA THR A 165 8.69 -3.05 -4.26
C THR A 165 8.22 -2.71 -5.68
N THR A 166 8.47 -1.49 -6.14
CA THR A 166 8.09 -1.06 -7.50
C THR A 166 8.76 -1.91 -8.58
N ARG A 167 10.05 -2.20 -8.42
CA ARG A 167 10.83 -3.02 -9.36
C ARG A 167 10.41 -4.49 -9.35
N VAL A 168 10.08 -5.02 -8.18
CA VAL A 168 9.48 -6.36 -8.05
C VAL A 168 8.12 -6.41 -8.77
N ASN A 169 7.27 -5.41 -8.61
CA ASN A 169 6.00 -5.32 -9.34
C ASN A 169 6.20 -5.25 -10.86
N LEU A 170 7.27 -4.58 -11.34
CA LEU A 170 7.66 -4.61 -12.76
C LEU A 170 8.08 -6.02 -13.19
N ALA A 171 8.89 -6.72 -12.40
CA ALA A 171 9.29 -8.09 -12.69
C ALA A 171 8.08 -9.02 -12.79
N GLN A 172 7.16 -8.95 -11.84
CA GLN A 172 5.91 -9.72 -11.87
C GLN A 172 5.02 -9.37 -13.08
N LEU A 173 5.00 -8.11 -13.52
CA LEU A 173 4.26 -7.71 -14.71
C LEU A 173 4.90 -8.30 -15.98
N TYR A 174 6.22 -8.21 -16.11
CA TYR A 174 6.94 -8.76 -17.26
C TYR A 174 6.86 -10.29 -17.33
N ALA A 175 6.85 -10.95 -16.18
CA ALA A 175 6.73 -12.40 -16.08
C ALA A 175 5.38 -12.94 -16.61
N LEU A 176 4.36 -12.09 -16.77
CA LEU A 176 3.10 -12.51 -17.43
C LEU A 176 3.30 -12.78 -18.92
N GLU A 177 4.27 -12.15 -19.56
CA GLU A 177 4.59 -12.34 -20.98
C GLU A 177 5.70 -13.38 -21.17
N ASP A 178 6.79 -13.24 -20.41
CA ASP A 178 7.96 -14.12 -20.45
C ASP A 178 8.58 -14.27 -19.05
N PRO A 179 8.23 -15.35 -18.31
CA PRO A 179 8.69 -15.56 -16.93
C PRO A 179 10.20 -15.64 -16.75
N ALA A 180 10.94 -16.06 -17.76
CA ALA A 180 12.40 -16.21 -17.75
C ALA A 180 13.12 -15.10 -18.54
N GLY A 181 12.38 -14.13 -19.03
CA GLY A 181 12.91 -13.09 -19.92
C GLY A 181 13.86 -12.12 -19.23
N ASP A 182 14.75 -11.51 -20.04
CA ASP A 182 15.76 -10.55 -19.57
C ASP A 182 15.14 -9.36 -18.82
N ARG A 183 13.92 -8.96 -19.17
CA ARG A 183 13.21 -7.86 -18.48
C ARG A 183 12.89 -8.22 -17.02
N VAL A 184 12.51 -9.48 -16.76
CA VAL A 184 12.24 -9.99 -15.41
C VAL A 184 13.52 -9.98 -14.59
N LEU A 185 14.59 -10.60 -15.13
CA LEU A 185 15.87 -10.67 -14.45
C LEU A 185 16.45 -9.28 -14.15
N SER A 186 16.43 -8.39 -15.14
CA SER A 186 16.88 -7.01 -14.97
C SER A 186 16.08 -6.24 -13.92
N ALA A 187 14.77 -6.43 -13.84
CA ALA A 187 13.93 -5.77 -12.84
C ALA A 187 14.23 -6.31 -11.43
N LEU A 188 14.43 -7.63 -11.27
CA LEU A 188 14.83 -8.26 -10.01
C LEU A 188 16.22 -7.84 -9.56
N ASP A 189 17.20 -7.75 -10.47
CA ASP A 189 18.56 -7.27 -10.14
C ASP A 189 18.52 -5.82 -9.66
N ARG A 190 17.74 -4.97 -10.31
CA ARG A 190 17.55 -3.59 -9.86
C ARG A 190 16.80 -3.49 -8.52
N ALA A 191 15.86 -4.40 -8.25
CA ALA A 191 15.19 -4.47 -6.96
C ALA A 191 16.17 -4.90 -5.87
N TRP A 192 16.96 -5.94 -6.14
CA TRP A 192 18.00 -6.43 -5.24
C TRP A 192 19.01 -5.34 -4.87
N ALA A 193 19.47 -4.57 -5.86
CA ALA A 193 20.42 -3.48 -5.64
C ALA A 193 19.97 -2.42 -4.62
N VAL A 194 18.67 -2.28 -4.36
CA VAL A 194 18.17 -1.39 -3.28
C VAL A 194 18.40 -2.03 -1.91
N PHE A 195 18.17 -3.33 -1.78
CA PHE A 195 18.37 -4.06 -0.53
C PHE A 195 19.85 -4.26 -0.21
N ASP A 196 20.69 -4.36 -1.24
CA ASP A 196 22.12 -4.66 -1.12
C ASP A 196 23.00 -3.40 -1.09
N ASP A 197 22.41 -2.21 -1.21
CA ASP A 197 23.15 -0.95 -1.08
C ASP A 197 23.59 -0.77 0.40
N PRO A 198 24.93 -0.64 0.65
CA PRO A 198 25.48 -0.57 2.02
C PRO A 198 25.04 0.67 2.80
N GLU A 199 24.49 1.68 2.10
CA GLU A 199 23.96 2.88 2.75
C GLU A 199 22.43 2.81 2.97
N THR A 200 21.78 1.71 2.61
CA THR A 200 20.37 1.50 2.91
C THR A 200 20.22 1.23 4.42
N VAL A 201 19.32 1.97 5.06
CA VAL A 201 19.07 1.84 6.51
C VAL A 201 18.28 0.58 6.79
N TRP A 202 18.82 -0.28 7.63
CA TRP A 202 18.17 -1.53 8.08
C TRP A 202 17.31 -1.27 9.31
N ASP A 203 16.11 -0.81 9.10
CA ASP A 203 15.10 -0.55 10.13
C ASP A 203 13.87 -1.45 9.96
N GLY A 204 12.87 -1.29 10.82
CA GLY A 204 11.62 -2.04 10.72
C GLY A 204 10.87 -1.85 9.40
N TYR A 205 11.05 -0.70 8.74
CA TYR A 205 10.45 -0.45 7.43
C TYR A 205 11.16 -1.23 6.32
N TYR A 206 12.51 -1.30 6.37
CA TYR A 206 13.29 -2.18 5.52
C TYR A 206 12.85 -3.63 5.70
N ALA A 207 12.78 -4.12 6.95
CA ALA A 207 12.40 -5.50 7.25
C ALA A 207 11.01 -5.86 6.70
N HIS A 208 10.03 -4.98 6.92
CA HIS A 208 8.68 -5.14 6.37
C HIS A 208 8.70 -5.24 4.83
N THR A 209 9.45 -4.36 4.17
CA THR A 209 9.53 -4.32 2.71
C THR A 209 10.28 -5.53 2.15
N ALA A 210 11.35 -5.96 2.83
CA ALA A 210 12.12 -7.15 2.47
C ALA A 210 11.23 -8.41 2.49
N LEU A 211 10.45 -8.62 3.57
CA LEU A 211 9.49 -9.73 3.65
C LEU A 211 8.43 -9.69 2.55
N LYS A 212 7.91 -8.48 2.25
CA LYS A 212 6.93 -8.30 1.18
C LYS A 212 7.49 -8.66 -0.20
N CYS A 213 8.77 -8.37 -0.46
CA CYS A 213 9.42 -8.67 -1.71
C CYS A 213 9.89 -10.13 -1.81
N ALA A 214 10.27 -10.76 -0.69
CA ALA A 214 10.82 -12.11 -0.67
C ALA A 214 9.92 -13.14 -1.36
N GLY A 215 8.60 -13.06 -1.16
CA GLY A 215 7.65 -13.96 -1.83
C GLY A 215 7.73 -13.87 -3.36
N ALA A 216 7.82 -12.67 -3.91
CA ALA A 216 7.92 -12.49 -5.35
C ALA A 216 9.30 -12.90 -5.91
N PHE A 217 10.40 -12.70 -5.17
CA PHE A 217 11.69 -13.25 -5.54
C PHE A 217 11.65 -14.79 -5.61
N GLU A 218 11.01 -15.44 -4.65
CA GLU A 218 10.80 -16.90 -4.63
C GLU A 218 9.99 -17.38 -5.85
N GLU A 219 8.84 -16.75 -6.09
CA GLU A 219 7.95 -17.08 -7.22
C GLU A 219 8.64 -16.92 -8.57
N LEU A 220 9.59 -15.98 -8.69
CA LEU A 220 10.35 -15.68 -9.90
C LEU A 220 11.71 -16.40 -9.96
N GLY A 221 11.90 -17.46 -9.14
CA GLY A 221 13.05 -18.36 -9.21
C GLY A 221 14.33 -17.80 -8.57
N GLN A 222 14.25 -16.78 -7.72
CA GLN A 222 15.38 -16.19 -6.98
C GLN A 222 15.36 -16.62 -5.51
N SER A 223 15.33 -17.93 -5.25
CA SER A 223 15.16 -18.52 -3.90
C SER A 223 16.25 -18.10 -2.92
N ASP A 224 17.51 -17.98 -3.36
CA ASP A 224 18.62 -17.58 -2.49
C ASP A 224 18.43 -16.13 -2.00
N ARG A 225 18.07 -15.22 -2.90
CA ARG A 225 17.78 -13.82 -2.54
C ARG A 225 16.53 -13.71 -1.65
N ALA A 226 15.51 -14.53 -1.91
CA ALA A 226 14.31 -14.59 -1.08
C ALA A 226 14.63 -15.05 0.36
N ALA A 227 15.48 -16.06 0.51
CA ALA A 227 15.94 -16.54 1.81
C ALA A 227 16.72 -15.45 2.56
N GLU A 228 17.67 -14.81 1.88
CA GLU A 228 18.48 -13.73 2.47
C GLU A 228 17.62 -12.53 2.93
N LEU A 229 16.61 -12.14 2.16
CA LEU A 229 15.68 -11.07 2.58
C LEU A 229 14.91 -11.43 3.85
N ARG A 230 14.52 -12.70 4.01
CA ARG A 230 13.84 -13.20 5.22
C ARG A 230 14.79 -13.18 6.43
N GLU A 231 16.02 -13.66 6.25
CA GLU A 231 17.04 -13.65 7.32
C GLU A 231 17.36 -12.22 7.78
N ARG A 232 17.56 -11.29 6.84
CA ARG A 232 17.80 -9.88 7.17
C ARG A 232 16.63 -9.27 7.94
N ALA A 233 15.40 -9.57 7.56
CA ALA A 233 14.21 -9.08 8.25
C ALA A 233 14.07 -9.67 9.66
N GLU A 234 14.32 -10.98 9.83
CA GLU A 234 14.31 -11.67 11.12
C GLU A 234 15.35 -11.07 12.06
N PHE A 235 16.59 -10.89 11.59
CA PHE A 235 17.65 -10.24 12.35
C PHE A 235 17.26 -8.85 12.89
N ILE A 236 16.56 -8.04 12.07
CA ILE A 236 16.10 -6.71 12.49
C ILE A 236 15.02 -6.83 13.58
N TYR A 237 14.06 -7.75 13.43
CA TYR A 237 12.98 -7.93 14.40
C TYR A 237 13.43 -8.56 15.72
N GLU A 238 14.48 -9.40 15.71
CA GLU A 238 15.05 -9.96 16.94
C GLU A 238 15.94 -8.96 17.71
N GLY A 239 16.47 -7.97 17.02
CA GLY A 239 17.33 -6.92 17.59
C GLY A 239 16.60 -5.70 18.14
N THR A 240 15.26 -5.65 17.97
CA THR A 240 14.40 -4.55 18.45
C THR A 240 13.50 -5.03 19.59
#